data_d728f2646b8d93c25e6a5b3bee85f63e
#
_entry.id   d728f2646b8d93c25e6a5b3bee85f63e
#
_cell.length_a   1.000
_cell.length_b   1.000
_cell.length_c   1.000
_cell.angle_alpha   90.00
_cell.angle_beta   90.00
_cell.angle_gamma   90.00
#
_symmetry.space_group_name_H-M   'P 1'
#
loop_
_entity.id
_entity.type
_entity.pdbx_description
1 polymer ?
#
loop_
_entity_poly.entity_id
_entity_poly.type
_entity_poly.pdbx_seq_one_letter_code
_entity_poly.pdbx_strand_id
1 'polypeptide(L)'
;MNSSSVFFAKNDIRFRKILLFVLPTYLTTLFNTLYTIVDGMFVSKYVGTNALAAINIVYPIVNVLTGIALMFATGGSSLAAISAGAKNNEQANQEFTLSIIFSLAIGTTVSLAIAFNLSRVLTFLGATPLILDDCKTYALIWLIGVPAVIGKELLTYFIRMSGFFQYPAAYPIFC
;
A
#
# COMPACT_ATOMS: atom_id res chain seq x y z
N MET A 1 12.73 29.24 12.99
CA MET A 1 11.54 28.77 13.75
C MET A 1 10.35 28.89 12.84
N ASN A 2 9.96 27.78 12.22
CA ASN A 2 9.02 27.81 11.10
C ASN A 2 7.57 27.62 11.58
N SER A 3 6.69 28.41 11.01
CA SER A 3 5.26 28.58 11.34
C SER A 3 4.36 27.33 11.21
N SER A 4 4.89 26.21 10.83
CA SER A 4 4.14 24.95 10.63
C SER A 4 3.92 24.13 11.92
N SER A 5 4.73 24.38 12.97
CA SER A 5 4.54 23.74 14.28
C SER A 5 3.47 24.43 15.14
N VAL A 6 3.00 25.59 14.71
CA VAL A 6 2.02 26.41 15.45
C VAL A 6 0.56 26.00 15.09
N PHE A 7 0.36 25.17 14.08
CA PHE A 7 -0.99 24.82 13.63
C PHE A 7 -1.73 23.87 14.57
N PHE A 8 -1.00 23.15 15.44
CA PHE A 8 -1.59 22.23 16.42
C PHE A 8 -1.55 22.74 17.87
N ALA A 9 -0.93 23.89 18.11
CA ALA A 9 -0.84 24.48 19.46
C ALA A 9 -1.79 25.68 19.57
N LYS A 10 -2.90 25.45 20.20
CA LYS A 10 -3.79 26.39 20.85
C LYS A 10 -5.16 26.63 20.18
N ASN A 11 -6.16 26.02 20.83
CA ASN A 11 -7.57 26.45 20.95
C ASN A 11 -8.30 26.88 19.66
N ASP A 12 -9.08 26.04 19.24
CA ASP A 12 -10.33 25.98 18.50
C ASP A 12 -10.24 24.88 17.43
N ILE A 13 -10.31 23.63 17.88
CA ILE A 13 -10.66 22.50 17.02
C ILE A 13 -12.14 22.72 16.64
N ARG A 14 -12.39 23.67 15.76
CA ARG A 14 -13.71 23.85 15.17
C ARG A 14 -13.95 22.68 14.23
N PHE A 15 -15.03 21.95 14.43
CA PHE A 15 -15.51 20.87 13.59
C PHE A 15 -15.36 21.18 12.10
N ARG A 16 -15.62 22.43 11.70
CA ARG A 16 -15.47 22.92 10.32
C ARG A 16 -14.02 22.84 9.80
N LYS A 17 -13.00 23.09 10.64
CA LYS A 17 -11.59 22.99 10.22
C LYS A 17 -11.17 21.53 10.01
N ILE A 18 -11.63 20.63 10.89
CA ILE A 18 -11.40 19.19 10.74
C ILE A 18 -12.09 18.70 9.46
N LEU A 19 -13.34 19.11 9.23
CA LEU A 19 -14.08 18.69 8.05
C LEU A 19 -13.40 19.15 6.75
N LEU A 20 -12.94 20.39 6.68
CA LEU A 20 -12.22 20.94 5.52
C LEU A 20 -10.87 20.23 5.29
N PHE A 21 -10.22 19.78 6.36
CA PHE A 21 -8.95 19.02 6.25
C PHE A 21 -9.18 17.58 5.78
N VAL A 22 -10.25 16.93 6.24
CA VAL A 22 -10.57 15.53 5.92
C VAL A 22 -11.29 15.40 4.57
N LEU A 23 -12.02 16.43 4.13
CA LEU A 23 -12.83 16.38 2.91
C LEU A 23 -12.04 15.97 1.66
N PRO A 24 -10.83 16.51 1.36
CA PRO A 24 -10.06 16.08 0.20
C PRO A 24 -9.68 14.60 0.25
N THR A 25 -9.26 14.12 1.42
CA THR A 25 -8.91 12.71 1.62
C THR A 25 -10.12 11.80 1.45
N TYR A 26 -11.28 12.22 1.96
CA TYR A 26 -12.53 11.48 1.83
C TYR A 26 -12.97 11.39 0.36
N LEU A 27 -12.92 12.50 -0.37
CA LEU A 27 -13.22 12.53 -1.80
C LEU A 27 -12.30 11.60 -2.60
N THR A 28 -11.00 11.61 -2.31
CA THR A 28 -10.03 10.70 -2.94
C THR A 28 -10.40 9.24 -2.69
N THR A 29 -10.72 8.88 -1.45
CA THR A 29 -11.12 7.51 -1.10
C THR A 29 -12.41 7.13 -1.81
N LEU A 30 -13.37 8.04 -1.92
CA LEU A 30 -14.63 7.81 -2.62
C LEU A 30 -14.41 7.55 -4.11
N PHE A 31 -13.55 8.35 -4.77
CA PHE A 31 -13.19 8.13 -6.17
C PHE A 31 -12.46 6.81 -6.39
N ASN A 32 -11.53 6.43 -5.50
CA ASN A 32 -10.86 5.13 -5.56
C ASN A 32 -11.85 3.97 -5.40
N THR A 33 -12.82 4.09 -4.51
CA THR A 33 -13.86 3.06 -4.34
C THR A 33 -14.72 2.94 -5.59
N LEU A 34 -15.16 4.07 -6.16
CA LEU A 34 -15.92 4.07 -7.42
C LEU A 34 -15.12 3.45 -8.55
N TYR A 35 -13.84 3.80 -8.69
CA TYR A 35 -12.95 3.20 -9.67
C TYR A 35 -12.90 1.67 -9.53
N THR A 36 -12.72 1.15 -8.31
CA THR A 36 -12.67 -0.30 -8.05
C THR A 36 -13.98 -1.01 -8.42
N ILE A 37 -15.13 -0.37 -8.13
CA ILE A 37 -16.45 -0.92 -8.50
C ILE A 37 -16.59 -0.98 -10.01
N VAL A 38 -16.25 0.10 -10.71
CA VAL A 38 -16.34 0.18 -12.17
C VAL A 38 -15.40 -0.83 -12.82
N ASP A 39 -14.15 -0.95 -12.33
CA ASP A 39 -13.18 -1.94 -12.79
C ASP A 39 -13.72 -3.36 -12.65
N GLY A 40 -14.26 -3.72 -11.48
CA GLY A 40 -14.91 -5.02 -11.26
C GLY A 40 -16.09 -5.29 -12.21
N MET A 41 -16.90 -4.26 -12.51
CA MET A 41 -18.00 -4.40 -13.48
C MET A 41 -17.47 -4.66 -14.90
N PHE A 42 -16.40 -3.96 -15.31
CA PHE A 42 -15.79 -4.20 -16.62
C PHE A 42 -15.18 -5.59 -16.72
N VAL A 43 -14.43 -6.03 -15.72
CA VAL A 43 -13.85 -7.38 -15.67
C VAL A 43 -14.95 -8.43 -15.76
N SER A 44 -16.02 -8.31 -14.98
CA SER A 44 -17.14 -9.26 -15.01
C SER A 44 -17.83 -9.33 -16.36
N LYS A 45 -18.00 -8.16 -17.02
CA LYS A 45 -18.74 -8.07 -18.30
C LYS A 45 -17.91 -8.54 -19.49
N TYR A 46 -16.62 -8.20 -19.56
CA TYR A 46 -15.79 -8.41 -20.74
C TYR A 46 -14.88 -9.63 -20.66
N VAL A 47 -14.43 -10.01 -19.46
CA VAL A 47 -13.54 -11.16 -19.24
C VAL A 47 -14.32 -12.36 -18.72
N GLY A 48 -15.37 -12.12 -17.94
CA GLY A 48 -16.26 -13.15 -17.41
C GLY A 48 -16.24 -13.25 -15.89
N THR A 49 -17.25 -13.93 -15.36
CA THR A 49 -17.43 -14.12 -13.91
C THR A 49 -16.33 -14.96 -13.26
N ASN A 50 -15.74 -15.91 -14.01
CA ASN A 50 -14.63 -16.74 -13.52
C ASN A 50 -13.37 -15.91 -13.24
N ALA A 51 -13.06 -14.92 -14.10
CA ALA A 51 -11.95 -14.02 -13.87
C ALA A 51 -12.15 -13.14 -12.63
N LEU A 52 -13.37 -12.64 -12.40
CA LEU A 52 -13.70 -11.90 -11.20
C LEU A 52 -13.58 -12.77 -9.94
N ALA A 53 -14.03 -14.02 -10.00
CA ALA A 53 -13.86 -14.98 -8.92
C ALA A 53 -12.37 -15.26 -8.63
N ALA A 54 -11.55 -15.40 -9.69
CA ALA A 54 -10.11 -15.60 -9.55
C ALA A 54 -9.42 -14.42 -8.85
N ILE A 55 -9.75 -13.17 -9.20
CA ILE A 55 -9.24 -11.97 -8.53
C ILE A 55 -9.57 -12.01 -7.03
N ASN A 56 -10.82 -12.31 -6.67
CA ASN A 56 -11.25 -12.34 -5.27
C ASN A 56 -10.55 -13.44 -4.46
N ILE A 57 -10.26 -14.60 -5.06
CA ILE A 57 -9.53 -15.69 -4.40
C ILE A 57 -8.05 -15.32 -4.19
N VAL A 58 -7.44 -14.59 -5.10
CA VAL A 58 -6.04 -14.14 -4.97
C VAL A 58 -5.90 -12.95 -4.01
N TYR A 59 -6.96 -12.19 -3.79
CA TYR A 59 -6.94 -10.96 -2.97
C TYR A 59 -6.35 -11.14 -1.55
N PRO A 60 -6.59 -12.24 -0.80
CA PRO A 60 -5.92 -12.48 0.48
C PRO A 60 -4.39 -12.56 0.37
N ILE A 61 -3.84 -13.13 -0.70
CA ILE A 61 -2.39 -13.18 -0.95
C ILE A 61 -1.85 -11.76 -1.11
N VAL A 62 -2.54 -10.95 -1.92
CA VAL A 62 -2.22 -9.53 -2.13
C VAL A 62 -2.20 -8.78 -0.80
N ASN A 63 -3.23 -8.97 0.04
CA ASN A 63 -3.33 -8.29 1.34
C ASN A 63 -2.22 -8.68 2.31
N VAL A 64 -1.83 -9.94 2.37
CA VAL A 64 -0.72 -10.40 3.23
C VAL A 64 0.59 -9.74 2.81
N LEU A 65 0.90 -9.74 1.51
CA LEU A 65 2.14 -9.14 0.99
C LEU A 65 2.16 -7.61 1.15
N THR A 66 1.02 -6.96 0.90
CA THR A 66 0.88 -5.51 1.14
C THR A 66 0.97 -5.19 2.63
N GLY A 67 0.42 -6.03 3.51
CA GLY A 67 0.53 -5.90 4.96
C GLY A 67 1.97 -5.95 5.44
N ILE A 68 2.78 -6.86 4.90
CA ILE A 68 4.23 -6.92 5.17
C ILE A 68 4.89 -5.60 4.74
N ALA A 69 4.61 -5.12 3.53
CA ALA A 69 5.16 -3.86 3.04
C ALA A 69 4.77 -2.67 3.93
N LEU A 70 3.50 -2.59 4.36
CA LEU A 70 3.00 -1.54 5.26
C LEU A 70 3.66 -1.58 6.63
N MET A 71 3.93 -2.77 7.18
CA MET A 71 4.61 -2.91 8.47
C MET A 71 6.01 -2.28 8.44
N PHE A 72 6.78 -2.56 7.40
CA PHE A 72 8.12 -1.96 7.22
C PHE A 72 8.04 -0.47 6.83
N ALA A 73 7.07 -0.09 6.02
CA ALA A 73 6.87 1.29 5.60
C ALA A 73 6.52 2.20 6.79
N THR A 74 5.58 1.79 7.63
CA THR A 74 5.16 2.57 8.81
C THR A 74 6.21 2.55 9.91
N GLY A 75 6.79 1.39 10.22
CA GLY A 75 7.83 1.25 11.25
C GLY A 75 9.10 2.00 10.87
N GLY A 76 9.62 1.75 9.68
CA GLY A 76 10.85 2.37 9.19
C GLY A 76 10.73 3.89 9.02
N SER A 77 9.63 4.37 8.45
CA SER A 77 9.41 5.81 8.30
C SER A 77 9.29 6.53 9.65
N SER A 78 8.67 5.89 10.65
CA SER A 78 8.56 6.46 12.00
C SER A 78 9.92 6.57 12.68
N LEU A 79 10.77 5.54 12.61
CA LEU A 79 12.13 5.57 13.14
C LEU A 79 12.97 6.66 12.46
N ALA A 80 12.98 6.69 11.14
CA ALA A 80 13.70 7.69 10.38
C ALA A 80 13.24 9.13 10.69
N ALA A 81 11.94 9.33 10.94
CA ALA A 81 11.42 10.64 11.35
C ALA A 81 11.92 11.06 12.74
N ILE A 82 12.03 10.13 13.70
CA ILE A 82 12.57 10.39 15.03
C ILE A 82 14.06 10.79 14.94
N SER A 83 14.84 10.02 14.17
CA SER A 83 16.28 10.28 13.98
C SER A 83 16.52 11.60 13.24
N ALA A 84 15.73 11.92 12.23
CA ALA A 84 15.77 13.21 11.53
C ALA A 84 15.37 14.37 12.44
N GLY A 85 14.36 14.19 13.31
CA GLY A 85 13.96 15.17 14.32
C GLY A 85 15.06 15.44 15.37
N ALA A 86 15.86 14.43 15.70
CA ALA A 86 17.06 14.56 16.53
C ALA A 86 18.27 15.16 15.79
N LYS A 87 18.11 15.58 14.52
CA LYS A 87 19.16 16.10 13.62
C LYS A 87 20.27 15.09 13.30
N ASN A 88 20.00 13.81 13.46
CA ASN A 88 20.91 12.72 13.08
C ASN A 88 20.52 12.18 11.69
N ASN A 89 20.88 12.93 10.65
CA ASN A 89 20.53 12.58 9.27
C ASN A 89 21.22 11.28 8.80
N GLU A 90 22.39 10.96 9.34
CA GLU A 90 23.11 9.72 9.00
C GLU A 90 22.31 8.50 9.46
N GLN A 91 21.86 8.51 10.71
CA GLN A 91 21.02 7.44 11.25
C GLN A 91 19.67 7.35 10.52
N ALA A 92 19.03 8.46 10.19
CA ALA A 92 17.79 8.48 9.42
C ALA A 92 17.94 7.81 8.04
N ASN A 93 19.08 8.07 7.35
CA ASN A 93 19.39 7.43 6.07
C ASN A 93 19.67 5.93 6.21
N GLN A 94 20.33 5.51 7.28
CA GLN A 94 20.55 4.09 7.58
C GLN A 94 19.21 3.36 7.82
N GLU A 95 18.33 3.92 8.63
CA GLU A 95 17.00 3.37 8.91
C GLU A 95 16.13 3.26 7.65
N PHE A 96 16.20 4.26 6.77
CA PHE A 96 15.57 4.20 5.44
C PHE A 96 16.10 3.04 4.60
N THR A 97 17.43 2.95 4.47
CA THR A 97 18.08 1.91 3.66
C THR A 97 17.80 0.52 4.19
N LEU A 98 17.89 0.33 5.51
CA LEU A 98 17.58 -0.94 6.16
C LEU A 98 16.11 -1.34 5.95
N SER A 99 15.18 -0.41 6.07
CA SER A 99 13.75 -0.66 5.84
C SER A 99 13.48 -1.15 4.42
N ILE A 100 14.14 -0.56 3.41
CA ILE A 100 14.03 -1.01 2.02
C ILE A 100 14.60 -2.42 1.84
N ILE A 101 15.81 -2.67 2.32
CA ILE A 101 16.50 -3.95 2.14
C ILE A 101 15.70 -5.07 2.82
N PHE A 102 15.32 -4.91 4.08
CA PHE A 102 14.57 -5.93 4.81
C PHE A 102 13.18 -6.17 4.23
N SER A 103 12.47 -5.11 3.87
CA SER A 103 11.14 -5.24 3.26
C SER A 103 11.20 -5.97 1.92
N LEU A 104 12.15 -5.63 1.06
CA LEU A 104 12.34 -6.30 -0.23
C LEU A 104 12.78 -7.76 -0.02
N ALA A 105 13.72 -8.03 0.88
CA ALA A 105 14.21 -9.39 1.15
C ALA A 105 13.08 -10.28 1.67
N ILE A 106 12.35 -9.85 2.69
CA ILE A 106 11.25 -10.61 3.29
C ILE A 106 10.09 -10.75 2.31
N GLY A 107 9.67 -9.67 1.68
CA GLY A 107 8.56 -9.70 0.73
C GLY A 107 8.84 -10.58 -0.48
N THR A 108 10.06 -10.52 -1.04
CA THR A 108 10.47 -11.37 -2.15
C THR A 108 10.55 -12.84 -1.73
N THR A 109 11.10 -13.13 -0.53
CA THR A 109 11.17 -14.49 -0.01
C THR A 109 9.78 -15.10 0.20
N VAL A 110 8.87 -14.35 0.80
CA VAL A 110 7.47 -14.78 0.99
C VAL A 110 6.77 -14.96 -0.37
N SER A 111 6.98 -14.03 -1.30
CA SER A 111 6.43 -14.13 -2.67
C SER A 111 6.91 -15.40 -3.38
N LEU A 112 8.20 -15.72 -3.31
CA LEU A 112 8.76 -16.94 -3.87
C LEU A 112 8.19 -18.20 -3.19
N ALA A 113 8.10 -18.23 -1.87
CA ALA A 113 7.52 -19.35 -1.12
C ALA A 113 6.06 -19.62 -1.54
N ILE A 114 5.26 -18.56 -1.75
CA ILE A 114 3.90 -18.66 -2.27
C ILE A 114 3.93 -19.19 -3.72
N ALA A 115 4.81 -18.65 -4.57
CA ALA A 115 4.92 -19.08 -5.97
C ALA A 115 5.24 -20.57 -6.11
N PHE A 116 6.17 -21.10 -5.30
CA PHE A 116 6.51 -22.53 -5.30
C PHE A 116 5.35 -23.44 -4.86
N ASN A 117 4.46 -22.96 -4.02
CA ASN A 117 3.32 -23.71 -3.50
C ASN A 117 1.97 -23.18 -4.00
N LEU A 118 1.98 -22.44 -5.12
CA LEU A 118 0.85 -21.64 -5.57
C LEU A 118 -0.45 -22.45 -5.68
N SER A 119 -0.40 -23.64 -6.29
CA SER A 119 -1.58 -24.49 -6.44
C SER A 119 -2.20 -24.88 -5.09
N ARG A 120 -1.37 -25.22 -4.10
CA ARG A 120 -1.85 -25.58 -2.77
C ARG A 120 -2.47 -24.39 -2.04
N VAL A 121 -1.82 -23.23 -2.13
CA VAL A 121 -2.31 -21.99 -1.50
C VAL A 121 -3.65 -21.59 -2.13
N LEU A 122 -3.77 -21.59 -3.45
CA LEU A 122 -5.01 -21.25 -4.14
C LEU A 122 -6.15 -22.24 -3.84
N THR A 123 -5.86 -23.53 -3.80
CA THR A 123 -6.87 -24.55 -3.42
C THR A 123 -7.31 -24.36 -1.97
N PHE A 124 -6.39 -24.04 -1.06
CA PHE A 124 -6.72 -23.72 0.34
C PHE A 124 -7.60 -22.48 0.46
N LEU A 125 -7.41 -21.48 -0.41
CA LEU A 125 -8.23 -20.27 -0.49
C LEU A 125 -9.59 -20.49 -1.17
N GLY A 126 -9.87 -21.71 -1.66
CA GLY A 126 -11.16 -22.07 -2.24
C GLY A 126 -11.21 -22.05 -3.77
N ALA A 127 -10.06 -22.06 -4.46
CA ALA A 127 -10.04 -22.17 -5.92
C ALA A 127 -10.56 -23.55 -6.36
N THR A 128 -11.60 -23.55 -7.16
CA THR A 128 -12.13 -24.77 -7.79
C THR A 128 -11.28 -25.14 -9.01
N PRO A 129 -11.28 -26.43 -9.45
CA PRO A 129 -10.53 -26.85 -10.65
C PRO A 129 -10.83 -26.03 -11.90
N LEU A 130 -12.06 -25.50 -12.00
CA LEU A 130 -12.52 -24.71 -13.15
C LEU A 130 -11.81 -23.35 -13.27
N ILE A 131 -11.49 -22.72 -12.16
CA ILE A 131 -10.93 -21.35 -12.12
C ILE A 131 -9.47 -21.32 -11.63
N LEU A 132 -8.91 -22.50 -11.33
CA LEU A 132 -7.56 -22.60 -10.75
C LEU A 132 -6.48 -22.04 -11.68
N ASP A 133 -6.59 -22.25 -12.99
CA ASP A 133 -5.61 -21.78 -13.96
C ASP A 133 -5.68 -20.25 -14.15
N ASP A 134 -6.88 -19.68 -14.12
CA ASP A 134 -7.07 -18.22 -14.10
C ASP A 134 -6.47 -17.60 -12.84
N CYS A 135 -6.71 -18.23 -11.67
CA CYS A 135 -6.11 -17.83 -10.40
C CYS A 135 -4.58 -17.89 -10.44
N LYS A 136 -3.97 -18.94 -10.99
CA LYS A 136 -2.53 -19.09 -11.11
C LYS A 136 -1.92 -18.00 -11.99
N THR A 137 -2.51 -17.78 -13.15
CA THR A 137 -2.03 -16.77 -14.10
C THR A 137 -2.05 -15.38 -13.48
N TYR A 138 -3.17 -15.00 -12.87
CA TYR A 138 -3.30 -13.72 -12.20
C TYR A 138 -2.34 -13.57 -11.02
N ALA A 139 -2.25 -14.60 -10.15
CA ALA A 139 -1.37 -14.58 -9.00
C ALA A 139 0.11 -14.51 -9.39
N LEU A 140 0.57 -15.24 -10.41
CA LEU A 140 1.95 -15.20 -10.87
C LEU A 140 2.35 -13.81 -11.37
N ILE A 141 1.51 -13.18 -12.20
CA ILE A 141 1.76 -11.82 -12.70
C ILE A 141 1.88 -10.86 -11.51
N TRP A 142 0.99 -10.98 -10.53
CA TRP A 142 0.99 -10.11 -9.36
C TRP A 142 2.22 -10.36 -8.47
N LEU A 143 2.62 -11.64 -8.26
CA LEU A 143 3.80 -12.01 -7.46
C LEU A 143 5.11 -11.48 -8.05
N ILE A 144 5.22 -11.43 -9.38
CA ILE A 144 6.37 -10.80 -10.07
C ILE A 144 6.41 -9.28 -9.77
N GLY A 145 5.25 -8.63 -9.64
CA GLY A 145 5.13 -7.21 -9.32
C GLY A 145 5.38 -6.84 -7.85
N VAL A 146 5.48 -7.82 -6.95
CA VAL A 146 5.63 -7.58 -5.49
C VAL A 146 6.77 -6.63 -5.13
N PRO A 147 7.99 -6.73 -5.68
CA PRO A 147 9.07 -5.79 -5.35
C PRO A 147 8.70 -4.34 -5.67
N ALA A 148 8.00 -4.10 -6.77
CA ALA A 148 7.55 -2.76 -7.15
C ALA A 148 6.46 -2.23 -6.20
N VAL A 149 5.53 -3.09 -5.78
CA VAL A 149 4.48 -2.74 -4.81
C VAL A 149 5.10 -2.37 -3.46
N ILE A 150 6.07 -3.16 -2.97
CA ILE A 150 6.80 -2.88 -1.73
C ILE A 150 7.53 -1.55 -1.83
N GLY A 151 8.25 -1.32 -2.92
CA GLY A 151 8.96 -0.06 -3.16
C GLY A 151 8.02 1.15 -3.18
N LYS A 152 6.88 1.03 -3.84
CA LYS A 152 5.83 2.05 -3.88
C LYS A 152 5.32 2.38 -2.46
N GLU A 153 5.00 1.38 -1.64
CA GLU A 153 4.49 1.60 -0.28
C GLU A 153 5.55 2.30 0.59
N LEU A 154 6.80 1.80 0.59
CA LEU A 154 7.89 2.41 1.34
C LEU A 154 8.10 3.89 0.94
N LEU A 155 8.28 4.16 -0.36
CA LEU A 155 8.49 5.52 -0.85
C LEU A 155 7.33 6.43 -0.48
N THR A 156 6.10 5.96 -0.58
CA THR A 156 4.91 6.74 -0.21
C THR A 156 4.95 7.17 1.26
N TYR A 157 5.30 6.27 2.18
CA TYR A 157 5.36 6.58 3.59
C TYR A 157 6.54 7.49 3.93
N PHE A 158 7.71 7.26 3.35
CA PHE A 158 8.89 8.09 3.58
C PHE A 158 8.73 9.51 3.03
N ILE A 159 8.16 9.68 1.82
CA ILE A 159 7.84 11.00 1.27
C ILE A 159 6.84 11.72 2.16
N ARG A 160 5.86 11.00 2.69
CA ARG A 160 4.86 11.55 3.60
C ARG A 160 5.49 12.09 4.88
N MET A 161 6.51 11.40 5.42
CA MET A 161 7.21 11.80 6.65
C MET A 161 8.26 12.87 6.43
N SER A 162 8.85 13.00 5.24
CA SER A 162 9.87 14.02 4.92
C SER A 162 9.35 15.46 4.79
N GLY A 163 8.07 15.71 5.09
CA GLY A 163 7.52 17.06 5.19
C GLY A 163 7.03 17.66 3.87
N PHE A 164 6.96 16.89 2.79
CA PHE A 164 6.24 17.29 1.57
C PHE A 164 4.72 17.42 1.79
N PHE A 165 4.29 17.49 3.04
CA PHE A 165 2.91 17.67 3.48
C PHE A 165 2.26 19.00 3.04
N GLN A 166 3.00 19.86 2.34
CA GLN A 166 2.46 21.14 1.86
C GLN A 166 1.51 21.01 0.67
N TYR A 167 1.42 19.82 0.05
CA TYR A 167 0.53 19.58 -1.10
C TYR A 167 -0.36 18.35 -0.87
N PRO A 168 -1.39 18.42 -0.02
CA PRO A 168 -2.33 17.31 0.15
C PRO A 168 -3.09 16.96 -1.14
N ALA A 169 -3.12 17.86 -2.11
CA ALA A 169 -3.79 17.65 -3.40
C ALA A 169 -2.96 16.90 -4.45
N ALA A 170 -1.64 16.73 -4.27
CA ALA A 170 -0.79 16.01 -5.23
C ALA A 170 -0.77 14.49 -5.00
N TYR A 171 -1.30 14.02 -3.88
CA TYR A 171 -1.29 12.62 -3.46
C TYR A 171 -2.18 11.66 -4.26
N PRO A 172 -3.35 12.07 -4.76
CA PRO A 172 -4.23 11.19 -5.52
C PRO A 172 -3.72 10.81 -6.90
N ILE A 173 -2.67 11.48 -7.40
CA ILE A 173 -2.17 11.28 -8.77
C ILE A 173 -1.18 10.12 -8.85
N PHE A 174 -0.64 9.64 -7.70
CA PHE A 174 0.38 8.58 -7.62
C PHE A 174 -0.08 7.30 -6.89
N CYS A 175 -1.35 7.17 -6.51
CA CYS A 175 -1.94 5.93 -5.97
C CYS A 175 -2.75 5.19 -6.99
#